data_0e95e54ba92c891878799ba3d4e70845
#
_entry.id   0e95e54ba92c891878799ba3d4e70845
#
_cell.length_a   1.000
_cell.length_b   1.000
_cell.length_c   1.000
_cell.angle_alpha   90.00
_cell.angle_beta   90.00
_cell.angle_gamma   90.00
#
_symmetry.space_group_name_H-M   'P 1'
#
loop_
_entity.id
_entity.type
_entity.pdbx_description
1 polymer ?
#
loop_
_entity_poly.entity_id
_entity_poly.type
_entity_poly.pdbx_seq_one_letter_code
_entity_poly.pdbx_strand_id
1 'polypeptide(L)'
;MLACLACAPAMADETVSIGGSRAVLINPKAPRASVILMPGADGNIRPGDQGDIHGLTGNQLVRTRHAYAARGLAVLVVDAGTDLTSAVQYMAAIKRPVTVIGTSLGTIRAAQGIARGARPDALVLTSGFLSMESGSSQNVMSILGSPSSLPRTLVIHHSQDSCRATLPAGVEPFVKWSAGRARAVWVSGGLNEGDPCQAGGHHGFNGLDGQVVGIAAGFH
;
A
#
# COMPACT_ATOMS: atom_id res chain seq x y z
N MET A 1 -23.71 20.47 32.80
CA MET A 1 -22.33 20.32 32.36
C MET A 1 -22.34 20.02 30.87
N LEU A 2 -22.06 20.97 29.99
CA LEU A 2 -21.89 20.73 28.55
C LEU A 2 -20.47 20.16 28.33
N ALA A 3 -20.39 18.91 27.86
CA ALA A 3 -19.14 18.38 27.41
C ALA A 3 -18.78 19.05 26.05
N CYS A 4 -17.75 19.91 26.05
CA CYS A 4 -17.14 20.39 24.82
C CYS A 4 -16.51 19.21 24.10
N LEU A 5 -17.13 18.70 23.02
CA LEU A 5 -16.43 17.86 22.05
C LEU A 5 -15.33 18.72 21.42
N ALA A 6 -14.09 18.49 21.84
CA ALA A 6 -12.93 19.02 21.14
C ALA A 6 -12.91 18.42 19.74
N CYS A 7 -13.26 19.23 18.74
CA CYS A 7 -13.08 18.87 17.34
C CYS A 7 -11.56 18.73 17.11
N ALA A 8 -11.07 17.50 16.91
CA ALA A 8 -9.68 17.31 16.52
C ALA A 8 -9.46 18.07 15.20
N PRO A 9 -8.38 18.86 15.05
CA PRO A 9 -8.11 19.54 13.79
C PRO A 9 -7.99 18.50 12.68
N ALA A 10 -8.68 18.73 11.56
CA ALA A 10 -8.54 17.93 10.37
C ALA A 10 -7.06 17.93 9.98
N MET A 11 -6.49 16.74 9.78
CA MET A 11 -5.13 16.60 9.27
C MET A 11 -5.14 17.06 7.82
N ALA A 12 -4.37 18.12 7.52
CA ALA A 12 -4.29 18.66 6.17
C ALA A 12 -3.41 17.74 5.31
N ASP A 13 -3.88 17.48 4.09
CA ASP A 13 -3.06 16.89 3.06
C ASP A 13 -2.08 17.95 2.54
N GLU A 14 -0.84 17.56 2.30
CA GLU A 14 0.22 18.44 1.83
C GLU A 14 0.90 17.83 0.59
N THR A 15 1.15 18.63 -0.42
CA THR A 15 1.96 18.18 -1.56
C THR A 15 3.43 18.41 -1.28
N VAL A 16 4.21 17.32 -1.33
CA VAL A 16 5.65 17.32 -1.10
C VAL A 16 6.41 16.85 -2.34
N SER A 17 7.68 17.22 -2.46
CA SER A 17 8.57 16.75 -3.52
C SER A 17 9.49 15.66 -2.98
N ILE A 18 9.50 14.49 -3.62
CA ILE A 18 10.31 13.34 -3.28
C ILE A 18 11.13 12.93 -4.48
N GLY A 19 12.45 13.16 -4.46
CA GLY A 19 13.33 12.81 -5.57
C GLY A 19 12.93 13.44 -6.91
N GLY A 20 12.34 14.63 -6.88
CA GLY A 20 11.84 15.33 -8.07
C GLY A 20 10.40 14.98 -8.49
N SER A 21 9.77 13.99 -7.87
CA SER A 21 8.36 13.65 -8.09
C SER A 21 7.48 14.24 -7.00
N ARG A 22 6.23 14.55 -7.34
CA ARG A 22 5.23 15.03 -6.37
C ARG A 22 4.58 13.84 -5.66
N ALA A 23 4.31 13.98 -4.37
CA ALA A 23 3.60 13.02 -3.54
C ALA A 23 2.67 13.76 -2.56
N VAL A 24 1.73 13.06 -1.94
CA VAL A 24 0.82 13.64 -0.95
C VAL A 24 1.15 13.09 0.43
N LEU A 25 1.48 14.00 1.36
CA LEU A 25 1.78 13.71 2.75
C LEU A 25 0.58 14.06 3.64
N ILE A 26 0.26 13.16 4.56
CA ILE A 26 -0.65 13.41 5.68
C ILE A 26 0.13 13.09 6.96
N ASN A 27 0.48 14.12 7.73
CA ASN A 27 1.35 13.95 8.88
C ASN A 27 0.65 14.36 10.19
N PRO A 28 0.20 13.38 10.99
CA PRO A 28 -0.32 13.66 12.33
C PRO A 28 0.72 14.34 13.22
N LYS A 29 0.31 15.11 14.19
CA LYS A 29 1.20 15.87 15.09
C LYS A 29 2.23 15.00 15.82
N ALA A 30 1.91 13.74 16.12
CA ALA A 30 2.80 12.79 16.80
C ALA A 30 2.63 11.39 16.21
N PRO A 31 3.15 11.12 15.01
CA PRO A 31 3.00 9.81 14.39
C PRO A 31 3.77 8.73 15.15
N ARG A 32 3.16 7.53 15.25
CA ARG A 32 3.81 6.36 15.89
C ARG A 32 4.69 5.57 14.91
N ALA A 33 4.41 5.68 13.61
CA ALA A 33 5.13 5.03 12.51
C ALA A 33 4.80 5.74 11.20
N SER A 34 5.44 5.35 10.11
CA SER A 34 5.20 5.88 8.78
C SER A 34 4.74 4.79 7.81
N VAL A 35 3.85 5.15 6.88
CA VAL A 35 3.46 4.28 5.76
C VAL A 35 3.62 5.01 4.42
N ILE A 36 4.11 4.28 3.44
CA ILE A 36 4.18 4.72 2.04
C ILE A 36 3.14 3.91 1.27
N LEU A 37 2.16 4.58 0.68
CA LEU A 37 1.08 3.96 -0.08
C LEU A 37 1.44 4.02 -1.57
N MET A 38 1.56 2.84 -2.19
CA MET A 38 1.86 2.66 -3.62
C MET A 38 0.61 2.12 -4.33
N PRO A 39 -0.22 2.98 -4.94
CA PRO A 39 -1.48 2.57 -5.57
C PRO A 39 -1.27 1.59 -6.72
N GLY A 40 -2.31 0.87 -7.11
CA GLY A 40 -2.34 -0.01 -8.27
C GLY A 40 -2.40 0.73 -9.61
N ALA A 41 -2.89 0.05 -10.65
CA ALA A 41 -2.97 0.57 -12.02
C ALA A 41 -1.63 1.20 -12.47
N ASP A 42 -1.67 2.30 -13.21
CA ASP A 42 -0.47 3.04 -13.64
C ASP A 42 0.25 3.78 -12.50
N GLY A 43 -0.37 3.87 -11.32
CA GLY A 43 0.17 4.57 -10.15
C GLY A 43 0.04 6.09 -10.19
N ASN A 44 -0.56 6.64 -11.23
CA ASN A 44 -0.69 8.09 -11.44
C ASN A 44 -1.78 8.67 -10.54
N ILE A 45 -1.42 9.17 -9.37
CA ILE A 45 -2.36 9.85 -8.47
C ILE A 45 -2.58 11.32 -8.85
N ARG A 46 -1.74 11.88 -9.72
CA ARG A 46 -1.82 13.28 -10.17
C ARG A 46 -1.97 14.26 -9.01
N PRO A 47 -0.92 14.45 -8.18
CA PRO A 47 -0.98 15.34 -7.02
C PRO A 47 -1.22 16.79 -7.43
N GLY A 48 -2.22 17.46 -6.86
CA GLY A 48 -2.47 18.89 -6.96
C GLY A 48 -1.55 19.70 -6.04
N ASP A 49 -1.79 21.02 -5.90
CA ASP A 49 -0.86 21.91 -5.17
C ASP A 49 -1.04 21.87 -3.65
N GLN A 50 -2.20 21.49 -3.16
CA GLN A 50 -2.57 21.51 -1.73
C GLN A 50 -2.89 20.10 -1.18
N GLY A 51 -2.18 19.09 -1.64
CA GLY A 51 -2.44 17.71 -1.24
C GLY A 51 -3.61 17.04 -1.97
N ASP A 52 -4.19 17.72 -2.96
CA ASP A 52 -5.26 17.14 -3.77
C ASP A 52 -4.75 15.94 -4.55
N ILE A 53 -5.61 14.95 -4.74
CA ILE A 53 -5.36 13.79 -5.58
C ILE A 53 -6.44 13.73 -6.67
N HIS A 54 -6.03 13.89 -7.93
CA HIS A 54 -6.93 13.92 -9.08
C HIS A 54 -6.99 12.60 -9.85
N GLY A 55 -6.06 11.66 -9.59
CA GLY A 55 -5.99 10.34 -10.21
C GLY A 55 -6.25 9.21 -9.23
N LEU A 56 -6.74 8.08 -9.74
CA LEU A 56 -6.92 6.85 -8.97
C LEU A 56 -7.76 7.01 -7.67
N THR A 57 -8.68 7.96 -7.62
CA THR A 57 -9.46 8.30 -6.42
C THR A 57 -10.26 7.11 -5.86
N GLY A 58 -10.68 6.16 -6.71
CA GLY A 58 -11.31 4.91 -6.31
C GLY A 58 -10.34 3.83 -5.83
N ASN A 59 -9.02 3.95 -6.08
CA ASN A 59 -8.04 2.96 -5.63
C ASN A 59 -8.05 2.82 -4.10
N GLN A 60 -7.98 1.60 -3.60
CA GLN A 60 -8.12 1.28 -2.18
C GLN A 60 -7.15 2.10 -1.30
N LEU A 61 -5.88 2.21 -1.67
CA LEU A 61 -4.89 2.96 -0.89
C LEU A 61 -5.14 4.47 -0.94
N VAL A 62 -5.61 4.99 -2.09
CA VAL A 62 -5.91 6.42 -2.25
C VAL A 62 -7.14 6.83 -1.44
N ARG A 63 -8.26 6.09 -1.58
CA ARG A 63 -9.51 6.42 -0.86
C ARG A 63 -9.40 6.21 0.64
N THR A 64 -8.50 5.33 1.11
CA THR A 64 -8.34 5.03 2.54
C THR A 64 -7.16 5.75 3.21
N ARG A 65 -6.43 6.62 2.53
CA ARG A 65 -5.24 7.29 3.06
C ARG A 65 -5.46 7.97 4.42
N HIS A 66 -6.59 8.64 4.60
CA HIS A 66 -6.96 9.27 5.88
C HIS A 66 -7.25 8.25 6.99
N ALA A 67 -7.70 7.05 6.64
CA ALA A 67 -7.94 6.00 7.62
C ALA A 67 -6.63 5.44 8.21
N TYR A 68 -5.54 5.46 7.48
CA TYR A 68 -4.20 5.19 8.02
C TYR A 68 -3.72 6.32 8.93
N ALA A 69 -3.89 7.57 8.51
CA ALA A 69 -3.52 8.73 9.32
C ALA A 69 -4.31 8.81 10.63
N ALA A 70 -5.61 8.50 10.60
CA ALA A 70 -6.46 8.41 11.78
C ALA A 70 -6.00 7.35 12.80
N ARG A 71 -5.16 6.39 12.37
CA ARG A 71 -4.51 5.40 13.25
C ARG A 71 -3.14 5.86 13.76
N GLY A 72 -2.83 7.15 13.64
CA GLY A 72 -1.58 7.74 14.11
C GLY A 72 -0.36 7.41 13.24
N LEU A 73 -0.55 7.17 11.95
CA LEU A 73 0.54 6.94 11.02
C LEU A 73 0.81 8.20 10.19
N ALA A 74 2.07 8.56 9.98
CA ALA A 74 2.43 9.47 8.91
C ALA A 74 2.24 8.73 7.59
N VAL A 75 1.53 9.33 6.63
CA VAL A 75 1.12 8.68 5.38
C VAL A 75 1.70 9.45 4.20
N LEU A 76 2.41 8.76 3.32
CA LEU A 76 2.85 9.30 2.04
C LEU A 76 2.19 8.51 0.91
N VAL A 77 1.33 9.16 0.13
CA VAL A 77 0.78 8.57 -1.11
C VAL A 77 1.69 8.98 -2.25
N VAL A 78 2.35 8.01 -2.88
CA VAL A 78 3.34 8.30 -3.93
C VAL A 78 2.73 8.21 -5.32
N ASP A 79 3.20 9.06 -6.21
CA ASP A 79 2.92 9.01 -7.66
C ASP A 79 3.83 7.99 -8.36
N ALA A 80 3.47 7.57 -9.57
CA ALA A 80 4.14 6.50 -10.32
C ALA A 80 5.65 6.70 -10.49
N GLY A 81 6.09 7.95 -10.65
CA GLY A 81 7.51 8.30 -10.85
C GLY A 81 8.35 8.44 -9.58
N THR A 82 7.75 8.27 -8.40
CA THR A 82 8.47 8.51 -7.14
C THR A 82 9.52 7.42 -6.89
N ASP A 83 10.79 7.84 -6.67
CA ASP A 83 11.84 6.91 -6.23
C ASP A 83 11.56 6.40 -4.81
N LEU A 84 11.45 5.07 -4.66
CA LEU A 84 11.11 4.46 -3.38
C LEU A 84 12.22 4.63 -2.33
N THR A 85 13.48 4.68 -2.74
CA THR A 85 14.61 4.90 -1.81
C THR A 85 14.49 6.27 -1.16
N SER A 86 14.29 7.31 -1.96
CA SER A 86 14.05 8.68 -1.49
C SER A 86 12.80 8.77 -0.61
N ALA A 87 11.71 8.09 -0.99
CA ALA A 87 10.49 8.07 -0.20
C ALA A 87 10.68 7.42 1.18
N VAL A 88 11.40 6.29 1.24
CA VAL A 88 11.72 5.62 2.50
C VAL A 88 12.61 6.51 3.39
N GLN A 89 13.63 7.16 2.83
CA GLN A 89 14.49 8.08 3.57
C GLN A 89 13.71 9.28 4.13
N TYR A 90 12.85 9.88 3.30
CA TYR A 90 12.00 11.00 3.71
C TYR A 90 11.07 10.62 4.87
N MET A 91 10.36 9.49 4.76
CA MET A 91 9.44 9.03 5.79
C MET A 91 10.16 8.54 7.06
N ALA A 92 11.37 7.99 6.93
CA ALA A 92 12.21 7.61 8.05
C ALA A 92 12.67 8.82 8.89
N ALA A 93 12.87 9.98 8.25
CA ALA A 93 13.17 11.23 8.95
C ALA A 93 11.95 11.78 9.73
N ILE A 94 10.72 11.46 9.29
CA ILE A 94 9.51 11.79 10.05
C ILE A 94 9.34 10.83 11.21
N LYS A 95 9.21 9.52 10.93
CA LYS A 95 9.03 8.50 11.96
C LYS A 95 9.31 7.09 11.46
N ARG A 96 10.17 6.34 12.16
CA ARG A 96 10.30 4.89 12.01
C ARG A 96 9.35 4.14 12.97
N PRO A 97 8.96 2.89 12.67
CA PRO A 97 9.29 2.15 11.44
C PRO A 97 8.56 2.69 10.21
N VAL A 98 9.13 2.44 9.01
CA VAL A 98 8.54 2.78 7.70
C VAL A 98 8.03 1.50 7.05
N THR A 99 6.72 1.42 6.81
CA THR A 99 6.09 0.31 6.09
C THR A 99 5.70 0.76 4.68
N VAL A 100 6.10 0.02 3.66
CA VAL A 100 5.59 0.20 2.30
C VAL A 100 4.36 -0.68 2.10
N ILE A 101 3.29 -0.11 1.56
CA ILE A 101 2.04 -0.82 1.24
C ILE A 101 1.80 -0.67 -0.25
N GLY A 102 1.88 -1.77 -1.00
CA GLY A 102 1.59 -1.80 -2.43
C GLY A 102 0.33 -2.60 -2.72
N THR A 103 -0.53 -2.08 -3.60
CA THR A 103 -1.70 -2.82 -4.10
C THR A 103 -1.60 -3.08 -5.59
N SER A 104 -1.99 -4.28 -6.06
CA SER A 104 -2.02 -4.62 -7.49
C SER A 104 -0.67 -4.33 -8.15
N LEU A 105 -0.59 -3.55 -9.24
CA LEU A 105 0.67 -3.12 -9.87
C LEU A 105 1.58 -2.29 -8.92
N GLY A 106 1.04 -1.75 -7.83
CA GLY A 106 1.84 -1.15 -6.77
C GLY A 106 2.79 -2.15 -6.09
N THR A 107 2.45 -3.44 -6.06
CA THR A 107 3.33 -4.50 -5.53
C THR A 107 4.56 -4.73 -6.41
N ILE A 108 4.40 -4.61 -7.74
CA ILE A 108 5.50 -4.64 -8.71
C ILE A 108 6.44 -3.46 -8.48
N ARG A 109 5.89 -2.23 -8.38
CA ARG A 109 6.70 -1.02 -8.14
C ARG A 109 7.43 -1.07 -6.79
N ALA A 110 6.79 -1.60 -5.75
CA ALA A 110 7.44 -1.82 -4.46
C ALA A 110 8.62 -2.80 -4.56
N ALA A 111 8.43 -3.95 -5.22
CA ALA A 111 9.48 -4.92 -5.45
C ALA A 111 10.64 -4.33 -6.27
N GLN A 112 10.34 -3.58 -7.34
CA GLN A 112 11.35 -2.88 -8.15
C GLN A 112 12.13 -1.85 -7.32
N GLY A 113 11.46 -1.09 -6.46
CA GLY A 113 12.13 -0.15 -5.57
C GLY A 113 13.07 -0.84 -4.57
N ILE A 114 12.63 -1.96 -3.99
CA ILE A 114 13.47 -2.78 -3.09
C ILE A 114 14.67 -3.37 -3.85
N ALA A 115 14.46 -3.89 -5.06
CA ALA A 115 15.55 -4.40 -5.91
C ALA A 115 16.59 -3.31 -6.25
N ARG A 116 16.15 -2.05 -6.40
CA ARG A 116 17.03 -0.88 -6.62
C ARG A 116 17.66 -0.31 -5.34
N GLY A 117 17.39 -0.88 -4.19
CA GLY A 117 18.09 -0.50 -2.94
C GLY A 117 17.23 0.14 -1.87
N ALA A 118 15.91 0.33 -2.06
CA ALA A 118 15.04 0.79 -0.98
C ALA A 118 15.03 -0.23 0.19
N ARG A 119 15.05 0.27 1.42
CA ARG A 119 15.12 -0.56 2.63
C ARG A 119 14.03 -0.13 3.63
N PRO A 120 12.75 -0.43 3.36
CA PRO A 120 11.68 -0.25 4.33
C PRO A 120 11.83 -1.25 5.49
N ASP A 121 11.28 -0.91 6.66
CA ASP A 121 11.27 -1.80 7.82
C ASP A 121 10.27 -2.97 7.66
N ALA A 122 9.19 -2.73 6.91
CA ALA A 122 8.19 -3.74 6.58
C ALA A 122 7.55 -3.50 5.21
N LEU A 123 6.93 -4.55 4.67
CA LEU A 123 6.22 -4.52 3.39
C LEU A 123 4.83 -5.14 3.55
N VAL A 124 3.80 -4.49 3.01
CA VAL A 124 2.44 -5.05 2.88
C VAL A 124 2.08 -5.11 1.41
N LEU A 125 1.67 -6.28 0.95
CA LEU A 125 1.26 -6.54 -0.42
C LEU A 125 -0.22 -6.90 -0.44
N THR A 126 -1.04 -6.09 -1.11
CA THR A 126 -2.48 -6.30 -1.19
C THR A 126 -2.89 -6.58 -2.63
N SER A 127 -3.73 -7.60 -2.87
CA SER A 127 -4.16 -8.04 -4.21
C SER A 127 -2.98 -8.06 -5.20
N GLY A 128 -1.88 -8.73 -4.82
CA GLY A 128 -0.56 -8.53 -5.42
C GLY A 128 -0.24 -9.48 -6.57
N PHE A 129 0.66 -9.03 -7.43
CA PHE A 129 1.40 -9.83 -8.41
C PHE A 129 2.52 -10.58 -7.68
N LEU A 130 2.22 -11.68 -7.00
CA LEU A 130 3.13 -12.27 -6.04
C LEU A 130 4.09 -13.29 -6.67
N SER A 131 3.54 -14.22 -7.44
CA SER A 131 4.26 -15.32 -8.09
C SER A 131 3.70 -15.57 -9.50
N MET A 132 4.23 -16.53 -10.23
CA MET A 132 3.73 -16.93 -11.55
C MET A 132 2.25 -17.35 -11.49
N GLU A 133 1.86 -18.04 -10.42
CA GLU A 133 0.51 -18.55 -10.19
C GLU A 133 -0.51 -17.42 -9.94
N SER A 134 -0.05 -16.19 -9.69
CA SER A 134 -0.91 -15.00 -9.71
C SER A 134 -1.47 -14.71 -11.11
N GLY A 135 -0.87 -15.24 -12.17
CA GLY A 135 -1.28 -15.01 -13.55
C GLY A 135 -0.40 -14.02 -14.32
N SER A 136 0.78 -13.67 -13.80
CA SER A 136 1.73 -12.78 -14.47
C SER A 136 3.17 -13.26 -14.32
N SER A 137 3.92 -13.23 -15.42
CA SER A 137 5.36 -13.52 -15.42
C SER A 137 6.19 -12.47 -14.70
N GLN A 138 5.76 -11.21 -14.75
CA GLN A 138 6.37 -10.15 -13.94
C GLN A 138 5.64 -10.10 -12.59
N ASN A 139 6.33 -10.51 -11.54
CA ASN A 139 5.78 -10.61 -10.19
C ASN A 139 6.87 -10.33 -9.15
N VAL A 140 6.48 -10.23 -7.88
CA VAL A 140 7.40 -9.88 -6.78
C VAL A 140 8.54 -10.88 -6.67
N MET A 141 8.28 -12.20 -6.80
CA MET A 141 9.32 -13.22 -6.74
C MET A 141 10.33 -13.06 -7.88
N SER A 142 9.86 -12.89 -9.13
CA SER A 142 10.74 -12.76 -10.30
C SER A 142 11.59 -11.48 -10.26
N ILE A 143 11.07 -10.38 -9.67
CA ILE A 143 11.80 -9.11 -9.55
C ILE A 143 12.87 -9.16 -8.45
N LEU A 144 12.53 -9.73 -7.29
CA LEU A 144 13.47 -9.79 -6.18
C LEU A 144 14.51 -10.90 -6.33
N GLY A 145 14.17 -11.99 -7.03
CA GLY A 145 15.05 -13.12 -7.33
C GLY A 145 15.45 -13.96 -6.10
N SER A 146 15.56 -13.35 -4.93
CA SER A 146 15.93 -14.01 -3.68
C SER A 146 15.06 -13.56 -2.52
N PRO A 147 14.59 -14.47 -1.65
CA PRO A 147 13.84 -14.12 -0.46
C PRO A 147 14.67 -13.29 0.55
N SER A 148 16.00 -13.32 0.47
CA SER A 148 16.85 -12.49 1.34
C SER A 148 16.67 -10.98 1.11
N SER A 149 16.23 -10.58 -0.08
CA SER A 149 15.91 -9.18 -0.40
C SER A 149 14.57 -8.73 0.15
N LEU A 150 13.71 -9.67 0.58
CA LEU A 150 12.36 -9.36 1.06
C LEU A 150 12.44 -8.86 2.52
N PRO A 151 11.91 -7.67 2.86
CA PRO A 151 11.75 -7.28 4.25
C PRO A 151 10.68 -8.15 4.93
N ARG A 152 10.45 -7.98 6.23
CA ARG A 152 9.30 -8.59 6.90
C ARG A 152 8.03 -8.21 6.15
N THR A 153 7.25 -9.21 5.68
CA THR A 153 6.18 -8.98 4.72
C THR A 153 4.83 -9.56 5.19
N LEU A 154 3.77 -8.79 4.95
CA LEU A 154 2.39 -9.23 5.09
C LEU A 154 1.72 -9.22 3.72
N VAL A 155 1.10 -10.33 3.35
CA VAL A 155 0.18 -10.40 2.22
C VAL A 155 -1.25 -10.29 2.75
N ILE A 156 -2.06 -9.40 2.18
CA ILE A 156 -3.50 -9.35 2.40
C ILE A 156 -4.17 -9.63 1.05
N HIS A 157 -4.95 -10.68 0.98
CA HIS A 157 -5.58 -11.09 -0.27
C HIS A 157 -7.04 -11.46 -0.05
N HIS A 158 -7.90 -11.09 -1.01
CA HIS A 158 -9.30 -11.51 -0.97
C HIS A 158 -9.41 -12.93 -1.49
N SER A 159 -10.09 -13.83 -0.76
CA SER A 159 -10.19 -15.26 -1.12
C SER A 159 -10.91 -15.50 -2.46
N GLN A 160 -11.72 -14.55 -2.91
CA GLN A 160 -12.49 -14.59 -4.15
C GLN A 160 -12.03 -13.53 -5.17
N ASP A 161 -10.78 -13.01 -5.05
CA ASP A 161 -10.23 -12.13 -6.09
C ASP A 161 -10.18 -12.88 -7.42
N SER A 162 -10.92 -12.40 -8.41
CA SER A 162 -11.02 -13.00 -9.74
C SER A 162 -10.25 -12.23 -10.82
N CYS A 163 -9.45 -11.24 -10.42
CA CYS A 163 -8.53 -10.56 -11.33
C CYS A 163 -7.47 -11.53 -11.83
N ARG A 164 -7.44 -11.77 -13.16
CA ARG A 164 -6.58 -12.77 -13.79
C ARG A 164 -5.08 -12.52 -13.61
N ALA A 165 -4.69 -11.31 -13.24
CA ALA A 165 -3.29 -10.93 -13.04
C ALA A 165 -2.83 -11.06 -11.57
N THR A 166 -3.78 -11.23 -10.63
CA THR A 166 -3.52 -11.28 -9.19
C THR A 166 -4.31 -12.38 -8.49
N LEU A 167 -4.45 -13.53 -9.14
CA LEU A 167 -5.20 -14.67 -8.62
C LEU A 167 -4.74 -15.08 -7.22
N PRO A 168 -5.65 -15.49 -6.32
CA PRO A 168 -5.35 -16.02 -4.99
C PRO A 168 -4.34 -17.18 -5.01
N ALA A 169 -4.30 -17.96 -6.09
CA ALA A 169 -3.36 -19.08 -6.27
C ALA A 169 -1.88 -18.67 -6.14
N GLY A 170 -1.55 -17.39 -6.37
CA GLY A 170 -0.18 -16.90 -6.25
C GLY A 170 0.30 -16.65 -4.82
N VAL A 171 -0.60 -16.66 -3.83
CA VAL A 171 -0.26 -16.32 -2.44
C VAL A 171 0.59 -17.39 -1.76
N GLU A 172 0.17 -18.65 -1.82
CA GLU A 172 0.86 -19.77 -1.15
C GLU A 172 2.27 -20.01 -1.69
N PRO A 173 2.51 -20.06 -3.02
CA PRO A 173 3.86 -20.16 -3.58
C PRO A 173 4.76 -19.02 -3.13
N PHE A 174 4.26 -17.78 -3.07
CA PHE A 174 5.01 -16.62 -2.58
C PHE A 174 5.38 -16.76 -1.10
N VAL A 175 4.44 -17.13 -0.24
CA VAL A 175 4.70 -17.32 1.21
C VAL A 175 5.74 -18.42 1.41
N LYS A 176 5.65 -19.53 0.71
CA LYS A 176 6.63 -20.63 0.74
C LYS A 176 8.02 -20.15 0.29
N TRP A 177 8.09 -19.44 -0.86
CA TRP A 177 9.33 -18.87 -1.37
C TRP A 177 9.98 -17.89 -0.39
N SER A 178 9.20 -17.15 0.37
CA SER A 178 9.68 -16.11 1.27
C SER A 178 10.59 -16.61 2.40
N ALA A 179 10.72 -17.92 2.59
CA ALA A 179 11.53 -18.55 3.63
C ALA A 179 11.23 -18.00 5.05
N GLY A 180 9.94 -17.83 5.36
CA GLY A 180 9.47 -17.34 6.66
C GLY A 180 9.41 -15.81 6.81
N ARG A 181 9.80 -15.05 5.78
CA ARG A 181 9.74 -13.58 5.81
C ARG A 181 8.35 -13.02 5.54
N ALA A 182 7.47 -13.81 4.92
CA ALA A 182 6.09 -13.42 4.63
C ALA A 182 5.07 -14.33 5.30
N ARG A 183 3.94 -13.72 5.69
CA ARG A 183 2.72 -14.44 6.06
C ARG A 183 1.53 -13.85 5.31
N ALA A 184 0.48 -14.63 5.14
CA ALA A 184 -0.75 -14.18 4.51
C ALA A 184 -1.90 -14.03 5.50
N VAL A 185 -2.77 -13.07 5.23
CA VAL A 185 -4.08 -12.89 5.85
C VAL A 185 -5.11 -12.84 4.74
N TRP A 186 -6.09 -13.72 4.82
CA TRP A 186 -7.20 -13.77 3.89
C TRP A 186 -8.36 -12.92 4.40
N VAL A 187 -9.00 -12.21 3.48
CA VAL A 187 -10.25 -11.51 3.72
C VAL A 187 -11.33 -12.05 2.79
N SER A 188 -12.59 -11.92 3.19
CA SER A 188 -13.75 -12.38 2.42
C SER A 188 -14.94 -11.46 2.67
N GLY A 189 -15.96 -11.54 1.83
CA GLY A 189 -17.14 -10.68 1.88
C GLY A 189 -16.95 -9.40 1.08
N GLY A 190 -17.62 -8.32 1.47
CA GLY A 190 -17.64 -7.08 0.70
C GLY A 190 -18.50 -7.17 -0.55
N LEU A 191 -18.25 -6.27 -1.50
CA LEU A 191 -18.98 -6.14 -2.76
C LEU A 191 -18.09 -6.52 -3.95
N ASN A 192 -18.69 -7.06 -5.00
CA ASN A 192 -17.99 -7.46 -6.22
C ASN A 192 -18.73 -6.89 -7.44
N GLU A 193 -18.37 -5.70 -7.84
CA GLU A 193 -19.04 -4.93 -8.90
C GLU A 193 -18.06 -4.54 -10.00
N GLY A 194 -18.55 -4.61 -11.24
CA GLY A 194 -17.78 -4.18 -12.42
C GLY A 194 -16.66 -5.11 -12.84
N ASP A 195 -15.59 -4.53 -13.37
CA ASP A 195 -14.42 -5.27 -13.83
C ASP A 195 -13.67 -5.93 -12.66
N PRO A 196 -13.33 -7.23 -12.75
CA PRO A 196 -12.67 -7.96 -11.67
C PRO A 196 -11.34 -7.37 -11.19
N CYS A 197 -10.64 -6.61 -12.02
CA CYS A 197 -9.34 -6.01 -11.67
C CYS A 197 -9.45 -4.55 -11.22
N GLN A 198 -10.67 -4.05 -11.04
CA GLN A 198 -10.92 -2.65 -10.65
C GLN A 198 -11.30 -2.52 -9.17
N ALA A 199 -11.38 -1.28 -8.72
CA ALA A 199 -11.61 -0.93 -7.33
C ALA A 199 -13.01 -1.33 -6.78
N GLY A 200 -13.98 -1.54 -7.66
CA GLY A 200 -15.36 -1.94 -7.32
C GLY A 200 -15.52 -3.42 -6.98
N GLY A 201 -14.54 -4.25 -7.31
CA GLY A 201 -14.57 -5.69 -7.08
C GLY A 201 -13.84 -6.13 -5.80
N HIS A 202 -13.78 -7.45 -5.60
CA HIS A 202 -13.01 -8.09 -4.54
C HIS A 202 -11.52 -7.74 -4.62
N HIS A 203 -10.97 -7.54 -5.83
CA HIS A 203 -9.61 -7.07 -6.05
C HIS A 203 -9.34 -5.73 -5.36
N GLY A 204 -10.30 -4.81 -5.38
CA GLY A 204 -10.21 -3.50 -4.74
C GLY A 204 -10.68 -3.48 -3.29
N PHE A 205 -11.03 -4.63 -2.70
CA PHE A 205 -11.56 -4.73 -1.33
C PHE A 205 -12.80 -3.85 -1.11
N ASN A 206 -13.69 -3.76 -2.10
CA ASN A 206 -14.88 -2.94 -2.00
C ASN A 206 -15.76 -3.36 -0.82
N GLY A 207 -16.08 -2.39 0.07
CA GLY A 207 -16.81 -2.65 1.32
C GLY A 207 -15.97 -3.21 2.47
N LEU A 208 -14.66 -3.46 2.29
CA LEU A 208 -13.75 -4.02 3.31
C LEU A 208 -12.65 -3.03 3.76
N ASP A 209 -12.74 -1.76 3.40
CA ASP A 209 -11.71 -0.76 3.66
C ASP A 209 -11.25 -0.71 5.11
N GLY A 210 -12.17 -0.68 6.06
CA GLY A 210 -11.86 -0.62 7.49
C GLY A 210 -11.11 -1.86 7.99
N GLN A 211 -11.45 -3.04 7.47
CA GLN A 211 -10.80 -4.32 7.80
C GLN A 211 -9.37 -4.35 7.24
N VAL A 212 -9.20 -4.07 5.95
CA VAL A 212 -7.88 -4.10 5.28
C VAL A 212 -6.93 -3.07 5.89
N VAL A 213 -7.40 -1.84 6.10
CA VAL A 213 -6.61 -0.79 6.77
C VAL A 213 -6.25 -1.20 8.20
N GLY A 214 -7.18 -1.80 8.95
CA GLY A 214 -6.92 -2.27 10.32
C GLY A 214 -5.80 -3.31 10.37
N ILE A 215 -5.80 -4.28 9.47
CA ILE A 215 -4.79 -5.33 9.35
C ILE A 215 -3.43 -4.72 8.93
N ALA A 216 -3.42 -3.91 7.87
CA ALA A 216 -2.20 -3.34 7.31
C ALA A 216 -1.54 -2.34 8.28
N ALA A 217 -2.32 -1.45 8.91
CA ALA A 217 -1.84 -0.45 9.86
C ALA A 217 -1.32 -1.06 11.17
N GLY A 218 -1.61 -2.30 11.46
CA GLY A 218 -1.07 -3.05 12.62
C GLY A 218 0.27 -3.75 12.33
N PHE A 219 0.75 -3.70 11.08
CA PHE A 219 1.95 -4.41 10.66
C PHE A 219 3.12 -3.42 10.45
N HIS A 220 3.88 -3.15 11.49
CA HIS A 220 5.10 -2.32 11.49
C HIS A 220 6.09 -2.76 12.58
#